data_0df59cc8cba5caccc9ac6110eae6a05f
#
_entry.id   0df59cc8cba5caccc9ac6110eae6a05f
#
_cell.length_a   1.000
_cell.length_b   1.000
_cell.length_c   1.000
_cell.angle_alpha   90.00
_cell.angle_beta   90.00
_cell.angle_gamma   90.00
#
_symmetry.space_group_name_H-M   'P 1'
#
loop_
_entity.id
_entity.type
_entity.pdbx_description
1 polymer ?
#
loop_
_entity_poly.entity_id
_entity_poly.type
_entity_poly.pdbx_seq_one_letter_code
_entity_poly.pdbx_strand_id
1 'polypeptide(L)'
;HEIRIGSRTNIQDLTMGHVAKGKFGTYIGDDVTIGHSAVIHACTLEDRSFVGMSATVMDGCVIEQGAMLGAGALLAPGKRIPAGELWAGVPARKVRDLTQEEIEFFEVSADRYADLAQEYRVTIPDDLKSE
;
A
#
# COMPACT_ATOMS: atom_id res chain seq x y z
N HIS A 1 15.48 11.35 3.93
CA HIS A 1 15.03 10.01 4.31
C HIS A 1 14.91 9.10 3.08
N GLU A 2 14.71 7.82 3.32
CA GLU A 2 14.65 6.77 2.30
C GLU A 2 13.23 6.29 2.07
N ILE A 3 13.01 5.70 0.91
CA ILE A 3 11.84 4.89 0.58
C ILE A 3 12.34 3.46 0.42
N ARG A 4 11.74 2.51 1.14
CA ARG A 4 11.99 1.08 1.00
C ARG A 4 10.71 0.38 0.61
N ILE A 5 10.80 -0.51 -0.36
CA ILE A 5 9.66 -1.27 -0.89
C ILE A 5 10.07 -2.73 -0.91
N GLY A 6 9.26 -3.57 -0.32
CA GLY A 6 9.44 -5.02 -0.25
C GLY A 6 9.09 -5.74 -1.55
N SER A 7 9.18 -7.05 -1.49
CA SER A 7 8.95 -7.94 -2.63
C SER A 7 7.46 -8.10 -2.95
N ARG A 8 7.13 -8.34 -4.23
CA ARG A 8 5.77 -8.58 -4.75
C ARG A 8 4.73 -7.51 -4.35
N THR A 9 5.21 -6.34 -3.95
CA THR A 9 4.37 -5.18 -3.67
C THR A 9 4.01 -4.49 -4.97
N ASN A 10 2.74 -4.14 -5.14
CA ASN A 10 2.27 -3.41 -6.30
C ASN A 10 1.83 -2.00 -5.92
N ILE A 11 2.31 -1.04 -6.69
CA ILE A 11 1.96 0.37 -6.57
C ILE A 11 1.31 0.75 -7.88
N GLN A 12 0.00 0.99 -7.83
CA GLN A 12 -0.80 1.19 -9.02
C GLN A 12 -0.69 2.63 -9.55
N ASP A 13 -1.20 2.85 -10.76
CA ASP A 13 -1.00 4.06 -11.53
C ASP A 13 -1.36 5.34 -10.76
N LEU A 14 -0.58 6.40 -10.97
CA LEU A 14 -0.74 7.73 -10.39
C LEU A 14 -0.57 7.80 -8.86
N THR A 15 -0.10 6.73 -8.22
CA THR A 15 0.20 6.76 -6.79
C THR A 15 1.45 7.60 -6.52
N MET A 16 1.39 8.46 -5.51
CA MET A 16 2.49 9.30 -5.08
C MET A 16 3.09 8.79 -3.78
N GLY A 17 4.41 8.53 -3.78
CA GLY A 17 5.18 8.18 -2.59
C GLY A 17 6.16 9.29 -2.22
N HIS A 18 6.19 9.69 -0.95
CA HIS A 18 7.09 10.73 -0.46
C HIS A 18 7.56 10.47 0.99
N VAL A 19 8.54 11.23 1.42
CA VAL A 19 9.13 11.16 2.76
C VAL A 19 9.05 12.51 3.48
N ALA A 20 9.10 12.52 4.80
CA ALA A 20 9.21 13.74 5.58
C ALA A 20 10.68 14.02 5.94
N LYS A 21 11.23 15.13 5.44
CA LYS A 21 12.63 15.47 5.65
C LYS A 21 12.96 15.55 7.14
N GLY A 22 13.96 14.75 7.57
CA GLY A 22 14.47 14.76 8.92
C GLY A 22 13.57 14.10 9.99
N LYS A 23 12.44 13.47 9.59
CA LYS A 23 11.52 12.82 10.52
C LYS A 23 11.24 11.37 10.19
N PHE A 24 10.57 11.11 9.07
CA PHE A 24 10.10 9.77 8.72
C PHE A 24 10.45 9.40 7.28
N GLY A 25 10.89 8.14 7.09
CA GLY A 25 10.94 7.48 5.79
C GLY A 25 9.57 6.95 5.37
N THR A 26 9.54 6.31 4.23
CA THR A 26 8.38 5.53 3.76
C THR A 26 8.82 4.09 3.62
N TYR A 27 8.20 3.21 4.42
CA TYR A 27 8.56 1.81 4.49
C TYR A 27 7.35 0.96 4.09
N ILE A 28 7.51 0.18 3.05
CA ILE A 28 6.47 -0.66 2.48
C ILE A 28 6.99 -2.09 2.51
N GLY A 29 6.26 -2.99 3.15
CA GLY A 29 6.59 -4.40 3.30
C GLY A 29 6.40 -5.22 2.04
N ASP A 30 6.36 -6.53 2.20
CA ASP A 30 6.13 -7.50 1.14
C ASP A 30 4.62 -7.68 0.87
N ASP A 31 4.26 -8.03 -0.36
CA ASP A 31 2.88 -8.35 -0.77
C ASP A 31 1.86 -7.23 -0.50
N VAL A 32 2.29 -5.99 -0.42
CA VAL A 32 1.41 -4.84 -0.21
C VAL A 32 0.73 -4.44 -1.51
N THR A 33 -0.56 -4.12 -1.44
CA THR A 33 -1.30 -3.54 -2.56
C THR A 33 -1.63 -2.07 -2.27
N ILE A 34 -1.23 -1.19 -3.18
CA ILE A 34 -1.54 0.24 -3.12
C ILE A 34 -2.34 0.60 -4.37
N GLY A 35 -3.60 0.94 -4.17
CA GLY A 35 -4.54 1.27 -5.24
C GLY A 35 -4.20 2.56 -5.98
N HIS A 36 -4.77 2.73 -7.17
CA HIS A 36 -4.55 3.88 -8.04
C HIS A 36 -4.75 5.23 -7.33
N SER A 37 -3.93 6.20 -7.66
CA SER A 37 -4.03 7.58 -7.17
C SER A 37 -3.91 7.75 -5.65
N ALA A 38 -3.37 6.77 -4.94
CA ALA A 38 -3.12 6.89 -3.51
C ALA A 38 -1.98 7.87 -3.21
N VAL A 39 -1.99 8.44 -2.00
CA VAL A 39 -0.90 9.27 -1.48
C VAL A 39 -0.29 8.57 -0.27
N ILE A 40 0.98 8.19 -0.37
CA ILE A 40 1.74 7.48 0.66
C ILE A 40 2.85 8.42 1.15
N HIS A 41 2.66 9.00 2.32
CA HIS A 41 3.56 10.03 2.81
C HIS A 41 4.15 9.68 4.17
N ALA A 42 5.47 9.40 4.19
CA ALA A 42 6.26 9.24 5.41
C ALA A 42 5.66 8.27 6.43
N CYS A 43 5.30 7.06 6.02
CA CYS A 43 4.54 6.09 6.80
C CYS A 43 5.10 4.66 6.66
N THR A 44 4.53 3.74 7.40
CA THR A 44 4.85 2.31 7.34
C THR A 44 3.62 1.52 6.93
N LEU A 45 3.76 0.74 5.87
CA LEU A 45 2.80 -0.25 5.43
C LEU A 45 3.43 -1.63 5.65
N GLU A 46 2.92 -2.38 6.61
CA GLU A 46 3.44 -3.71 6.91
C GLU A 46 2.97 -4.74 5.86
N ASP A 47 3.55 -5.93 5.90
CA ASP A 47 3.31 -6.98 4.91
C ASP A 47 1.82 -7.26 4.70
N ARG A 48 1.44 -7.49 3.45
CA ARG A 48 0.05 -7.80 3.06
C ARG A 48 -0.98 -6.76 3.50
N SER A 49 -0.57 -5.55 3.80
CA SER A 49 -1.51 -4.45 4.02
C SER A 49 -2.11 -3.97 2.69
N PHE A 50 -3.28 -3.37 2.76
CA PHE A 50 -4.01 -2.93 1.58
C PHE A 50 -4.43 -1.46 1.70
N VAL A 51 -4.04 -0.65 0.73
CA VAL A 51 -4.45 0.75 0.62
C VAL A 51 -5.38 0.91 -0.59
N GLY A 52 -6.60 1.33 -0.33
CA GLY A 52 -7.61 1.53 -1.37
C GLY A 52 -7.27 2.69 -2.32
N MET A 53 -7.93 2.70 -3.50
CA MET A 53 -7.76 3.75 -4.49
C MET A 53 -8.04 5.14 -3.90
N SER A 54 -7.23 6.13 -4.28
CA SER A 54 -7.35 7.53 -3.84
C SER A 54 -7.29 7.74 -2.32
N ALA A 55 -6.83 6.76 -1.55
CA ALA A 55 -6.63 6.92 -0.12
C ALA A 55 -5.35 7.72 0.16
N THR A 56 -5.32 8.41 1.30
CA THR A 56 -4.16 9.17 1.76
C THR A 56 -3.68 8.64 3.10
N VAL A 57 -2.40 8.24 3.16
CA VAL A 57 -1.72 7.81 4.39
C VAL A 57 -0.69 8.87 4.76
N MET A 58 -0.89 9.51 5.91
CA MET A 58 -0.07 10.65 6.34
C MET A 58 1.08 10.25 7.27
N ASP A 59 1.87 11.25 7.64
CA ASP A 59 3.13 11.11 8.40
C ASP A 59 2.99 10.30 9.68
N GLY A 60 3.93 9.36 9.87
CA GLY A 60 4.00 8.54 11.07
C GLY A 60 2.88 7.51 11.22
N CYS A 61 2.03 7.34 10.19
CA CYS A 61 1.02 6.30 10.20
C CYS A 61 1.64 4.92 10.06
N VAL A 62 0.94 3.93 10.62
CA VAL A 62 1.25 2.51 10.45
C VAL A 62 -0.02 1.78 10.04
N ILE A 63 0.03 1.04 8.94
CA ILE A 63 -0.99 0.05 8.59
C ILE A 63 -0.37 -1.32 8.84
N GLU A 64 -0.87 -2.01 9.85
CA GLU A 64 -0.32 -3.30 10.27
C GLU A 64 -0.62 -4.40 9.26
N GLN A 65 0.09 -5.51 9.42
CA GLN A 65 -0.01 -6.67 8.55
C GLN A 65 -1.47 -7.12 8.33
N GLY A 66 -1.86 -7.27 7.07
CA GLY A 66 -3.20 -7.72 6.72
C GLY A 66 -4.32 -6.75 7.11
N ALA A 67 -4.00 -5.48 7.38
CA ALA A 67 -5.00 -4.44 7.62
C ALA A 67 -5.33 -3.68 6.33
N MET A 68 -6.46 -2.99 6.30
CA MET A 68 -6.94 -2.28 5.12
C MET A 68 -7.39 -0.85 5.43
N LEU A 69 -6.93 0.09 4.60
CA LEU A 69 -7.49 1.43 4.48
C LEU A 69 -8.39 1.49 3.23
N GLY A 70 -9.64 1.83 3.41
CA GLY A 70 -10.63 1.88 2.33
C GLY A 70 -10.37 2.96 1.31
N ALA A 71 -10.95 2.83 0.11
CA ALA A 71 -10.84 3.80 -0.97
C ALA A 71 -11.30 5.19 -0.55
N GLY A 72 -10.57 6.23 -0.98
CA GLY A 72 -10.87 7.63 -0.67
C GLY A 72 -10.70 8.03 0.79
N ALA A 73 -10.22 7.14 1.65
CA ALA A 73 -10.03 7.43 3.07
C ALA A 73 -8.78 8.29 3.31
N LEU A 74 -8.78 9.03 4.42
CA LEU A 74 -7.62 9.78 4.89
C LEU A 74 -7.23 9.30 6.29
N LEU A 75 -6.07 8.64 6.39
CA LEU A 75 -5.49 8.26 7.67
C LEU A 75 -4.65 9.41 8.21
N ALA A 76 -5.17 10.04 9.26
CA ALA A 76 -4.56 11.24 9.86
C ALA A 76 -3.19 10.93 10.51
N PRO A 77 -2.29 11.93 10.63
CA PRO A 77 -0.94 11.72 11.11
C PRO A 77 -0.85 10.92 12.41
N GLY A 78 0.13 10.02 12.48
CA GLY A 78 0.42 9.20 13.67
C GLY A 78 -0.61 8.13 14.00
N LYS A 79 -1.59 7.88 13.14
CA LYS A 79 -2.59 6.83 13.34
C LYS A 79 -2.05 5.45 12.96
N ARG A 80 -2.61 4.45 13.64
CA ARG A 80 -2.29 3.04 13.41
C ARG A 80 -3.57 2.27 13.13
N ILE A 81 -3.57 1.47 12.06
CA ILE A 81 -4.62 0.49 11.77
C ILE A 81 -4.11 -0.87 12.25
N PRO A 82 -4.72 -1.46 13.28
CA PRO A 82 -4.34 -2.79 13.75
C PRO A 82 -4.56 -3.87 12.70
N ALA A 83 -3.81 -4.96 12.81
CA ALA A 83 -3.92 -6.12 11.94
C ALA A 83 -5.37 -6.63 11.84
N GLY A 84 -5.80 -6.97 10.62
CA GLY A 84 -7.12 -7.52 10.37
C GLY A 84 -8.28 -6.53 10.47
N GLU A 85 -8.02 -5.23 10.57
CA GLU A 85 -9.08 -4.22 10.62
C GLU A 85 -9.24 -3.48 9.29
N LEU A 86 -10.49 -3.13 8.97
CA LEU A 86 -10.86 -2.19 7.91
C LEU A 86 -11.16 -0.82 8.52
N TRP A 87 -10.43 0.19 8.06
CA TRP A 87 -10.69 1.58 8.37
C TRP A 87 -11.10 2.34 7.10
N ALA A 88 -12.03 3.29 7.23
CA ALA A 88 -12.49 4.10 6.11
C ALA A 88 -12.95 5.50 6.57
N GLY A 89 -13.18 6.39 5.61
CA GLY A 89 -13.69 7.75 5.83
C GLY A 89 -12.60 8.80 5.94
N VAL A 90 -13.02 10.06 6.12
CA VAL A 90 -12.18 11.25 6.25
C VAL A 90 -12.63 12.04 7.48
N PRO A 91 -11.90 12.01 8.61
CA PRO A 91 -10.73 11.16 8.89
C PRO A 91 -11.15 9.69 9.05
N ALA A 92 -10.22 8.79 8.69
CA ALA A 92 -10.48 7.35 8.76
C ALA A 92 -10.73 6.88 10.20
N ARG A 93 -11.70 5.98 10.34
CA ARG A 93 -12.06 5.30 11.59
C ARG A 93 -12.30 3.82 11.31
N LYS A 94 -12.17 2.99 12.33
CA LYS A 94 -12.53 1.58 12.22
C LYS A 94 -13.98 1.43 11.78
N VAL A 95 -14.18 0.63 10.74
CA VAL A 95 -15.51 0.24 10.24
C VAL A 95 -15.89 -1.12 10.83
N ARG A 96 -15.01 -2.10 10.70
CA ARG A 96 -15.18 -3.49 11.15
C ARG A 96 -13.88 -4.28 11.09
N ASP A 97 -13.89 -5.49 11.58
CA ASP A 97 -12.85 -6.46 11.27
C ASP A 97 -12.99 -6.97 9.82
N LEU A 98 -11.88 -7.34 9.22
CA LEU A 98 -11.86 -8.00 7.93
C LEU A 98 -12.28 -9.45 8.07
N THR A 99 -12.96 -9.99 7.06
CA THR A 99 -13.24 -11.43 6.98
C THR A 99 -11.99 -12.19 6.56
N GLN A 100 -11.97 -13.50 6.84
CA GLN A 100 -10.86 -14.36 6.41
C GLN A 100 -10.68 -14.35 4.88
N GLU A 101 -11.78 -14.34 4.13
CA GLU A 101 -11.77 -14.26 2.65
C GLU A 101 -11.15 -12.96 2.14
N GLU A 102 -11.41 -11.84 2.82
CA GLU A 102 -10.80 -10.54 2.46
C GLU A 102 -9.29 -10.54 2.70
N ILE A 103 -8.83 -11.12 3.81
CA ILE A 103 -7.40 -11.24 4.12
C ILE A 103 -6.70 -12.14 3.09
N GLU A 104 -7.29 -13.27 2.74
CA GLU A 104 -6.77 -14.18 1.72
C GLU A 104 -6.74 -13.52 0.33
N PHE A 105 -7.72 -12.67 0.02
CA PHE A 105 -7.75 -11.91 -1.23
C PHE A 105 -6.53 -10.99 -1.39
N PHE A 106 -5.96 -10.47 -0.31
CA PHE A 106 -4.77 -9.61 -0.39
C PHE A 106 -3.56 -10.36 -0.94
N GLU A 107 -3.38 -11.63 -0.56
CA GLU A 107 -2.32 -12.48 -1.12
C GLU A 107 -2.57 -12.75 -2.62
N VAL A 108 -3.79 -13.12 -2.98
CA VAL A 108 -4.19 -13.35 -4.38
C VAL A 108 -4.02 -12.09 -5.23
N SER A 109 -4.32 -10.92 -4.68
CA SER A 109 -4.11 -9.64 -5.36
C SER A 109 -2.64 -9.37 -5.62
N ALA A 110 -1.78 -9.56 -4.62
CA ALA A 110 -0.34 -9.37 -4.76
C ALA A 110 0.26 -10.33 -5.81
N ASP A 111 -0.11 -11.60 -5.79
CA ASP A 111 0.33 -12.60 -6.77
C ASP A 111 -0.08 -12.23 -8.20
N ARG A 112 -1.34 -11.82 -8.39
CA ARG A 112 -1.84 -11.39 -9.70
C ARG A 112 -1.02 -10.23 -10.28
N TYR A 113 -0.70 -9.23 -9.48
CA TYR A 113 0.10 -8.10 -9.95
C TYR A 113 1.57 -8.46 -10.16
N ALA A 114 2.11 -9.39 -9.37
CA ALA A 114 3.46 -9.93 -9.60
C ALA A 114 3.54 -10.68 -10.93
N ASP A 115 2.54 -11.51 -11.24
CA ASP A 115 2.45 -12.23 -12.53
C ASP A 115 2.31 -11.25 -13.70
N LEU A 116 1.43 -10.25 -13.58
CA LEU A 116 1.25 -9.21 -14.59
C LEU A 116 2.57 -8.45 -14.86
N ALA A 117 3.34 -8.15 -13.81
CA ALA A 117 4.64 -7.51 -13.97
C ALA A 117 5.63 -8.38 -14.76
N GLN A 118 5.59 -9.71 -14.60
CA GLN A 118 6.42 -10.62 -15.41
C GLN A 118 5.96 -10.62 -16.88
N GLU A 119 4.66 -10.60 -17.15
CA GLU A 119 4.14 -10.50 -18.51
C GLU A 119 4.62 -9.21 -19.20
N TYR A 120 4.55 -8.07 -18.51
CA TYR A 120 5.08 -6.81 -19.04
C TYR A 120 6.57 -6.84 -19.32
N ARG A 121 7.38 -7.48 -18.47
CA ARG A 121 8.83 -7.62 -18.72
C ARG A 121 9.15 -8.35 -20.01
N VAL A 122 8.30 -9.28 -20.42
CA VAL A 122 8.48 -10.03 -21.69
C VAL A 122 8.03 -9.19 -22.89
N THR A 123 6.99 -8.38 -22.74
CA THR A 123 6.38 -7.60 -23.83
C THR A 123 7.02 -6.23 -24.06
N ILE A 124 7.74 -5.68 -23.06
CA ILE A 124 8.46 -4.41 -23.22
C ILE A 124 9.65 -4.62 -24.19
N PRO A 125 9.81 -3.77 -25.21
CA PRO A 125 10.97 -3.80 -26.10
C PRO A 125 12.29 -3.70 -25.31
N ASP A 126 13.32 -4.40 -25.79
CA ASP A 126 14.59 -4.53 -25.05
C ASP A 126 15.27 -3.19 -24.79
N ASP A 127 15.11 -2.23 -25.69
CA ASP A 127 15.62 -0.86 -25.58
C ASP A 127 14.96 -0.02 -24.47
N LEU A 128 13.81 -0.47 -23.95
CA LEU A 128 13.07 0.15 -22.84
C LEU A 128 13.22 -0.62 -21.51
N LYS A 129 13.90 -1.76 -21.52
CA LYS A 129 14.22 -2.47 -20.29
C LYS A 129 15.39 -1.76 -19.60
N SER A 130 15.15 -1.19 -18.43
CA SER A 130 16.24 -0.68 -17.59
C SER A 130 17.19 -1.82 -17.21
N GLU A 131 18.48 -1.56 -17.30
CA GLU A 131 19.52 -2.45 -16.79
C GLU A 131 19.38 -2.74 -15.28
#